data_c13ff13192fc255d716c69014c93cf4d
#
_entry.id   c13ff13192fc255d716c69014c93cf4d
#
_cell.length_a   1.000
_cell.length_b   1.000
_cell.length_c   1.000
_cell.angle_alpha   90.00
_cell.angle_beta   90.00
_cell.angle_gamma   90.00
#
_symmetry.space_group_name_H-M   'P 1'
#
loop_
_entity.id
_entity.type
_entity.pdbx_description
1 polymer ?
#
loop_
_entity_poly.entity_id
_entity_poly.type
_entity_poly.pdbx_seq_one_letter_code
_entity_poly.pdbx_strand_id
1 'polypeptide(L)'
;MKIAEELDTGPVCNTYKINLENNLNASDVSEKLSLLAAEKILDNIDEILEDKAKFIEQNHSIATFAPKIKKEEGKIDWKQNAQNIIGKINGLYPTPGAFFIFNGERYKILKAEIGGGKGKPGEVLSDYLELACGDNRSIKVIEIQRQGKKPQKIGEFMLGSQIKKGSIISNA
;
A
#
# COMPACT_ATOMS: atom_id res chain seq x y z
N MET A 1 -18.10 17.24 1.02
CA MET A 1 -18.06 18.20 2.16
C MET A 1 -17.89 19.62 1.68
N LYS A 2 -18.30 20.61 2.46
CA LYS A 2 -18.01 22.03 2.18
C LYS A 2 -16.54 22.35 2.45
N ILE A 3 -16.00 23.33 1.73
CA ILE A 3 -14.65 23.87 2.01
C ILE A 3 -14.72 24.73 3.28
N ALA A 4 -13.77 24.58 4.19
CA ALA A 4 -13.58 25.37 5.39
C ALA A 4 -12.16 25.94 5.43
N GLU A 5 -11.85 26.80 6.42
CA GLU A 5 -10.54 27.45 6.52
C GLU A 5 -9.43 26.42 6.83
N GLU A 6 -9.71 25.45 7.68
CA GLU A 6 -8.79 24.35 7.97
C GLU A 6 -9.03 23.17 7.05
N LEU A 7 -7.95 22.42 6.74
CA LEU A 7 -8.02 21.24 5.87
C LEU A 7 -8.94 20.16 6.43
N ASP A 8 -9.83 19.66 5.58
CA ASP A 8 -10.72 18.52 5.83
C ASP A 8 -11.68 18.67 7.04
N THR A 9 -11.97 19.91 7.49
CA THR A 9 -12.81 20.18 8.67
C THR A 9 -14.26 20.54 8.34
N GLY A 10 -14.57 20.81 7.08
CA GLY A 10 -15.91 21.25 6.68
C GLY A 10 -17.02 20.22 6.87
N PRO A 11 -18.29 20.65 6.96
CA PRO A 11 -19.42 19.76 7.16
C PRO A 11 -19.63 18.83 5.96
N VAL A 12 -20.07 17.59 6.23
CA VAL A 12 -20.20 16.50 5.26
C VAL A 12 -21.66 16.37 4.81
N CYS A 13 -21.90 16.37 3.50
CA CYS A 13 -23.21 16.12 2.92
C CYS A 13 -23.55 14.64 2.96
N ASN A 14 -22.74 13.81 2.29
CA ASN A 14 -22.97 12.37 2.15
C ASN A 14 -21.69 11.57 2.32
N THR A 15 -21.84 10.33 2.79
CA THR A 15 -20.76 9.36 2.95
C THR A 15 -21.11 8.06 2.25
N TYR A 16 -20.22 7.57 1.41
CA TYR A 16 -20.37 6.32 0.69
C TYR A 16 -19.24 5.36 1.06
N LYS A 17 -19.52 4.07 1.08
CA LYS A 17 -18.56 3.04 1.49
C LYS A 17 -18.29 2.08 0.32
N ILE A 18 -17.06 1.64 0.21
CA ILE A 18 -16.67 0.51 -0.66
C ILE A 18 -16.13 -0.63 0.20
N ASN A 19 -16.37 -1.86 -0.22
CA ASN A 19 -15.73 -3.01 0.36
C ASN A 19 -14.35 -3.20 -0.26
N LEU A 20 -13.32 -3.35 0.58
CA LEU A 20 -11.95 -3.60 0.14
C LEU A 20 -11.69 -5.11 0.10
N GLU A 21 -11.31 -5.60 -1.05
CA GLU A 21 -10.78 -6.95 -1.23
C GLU A 21 -9.31 -7.01 -0.78
N ASN A 22 -8.86 -8.14 -0.27
CA ASN A 22 -7.54 -8.30 0.35
C ASN A 22 -6.34 -8.08 -0.58
N ASN A 23 -6.54 -8.06 -1.90
CA ASN A 23 -5.49 -7.96 -2.91
C ASN A 23 -5.42 -6.58 -3.60
N LEU A 24 -6.26 -5.62 -3.20
CA LEU A 24 -6.24 -4.27 -3.78
C LEU A 24 -5.05 -3.47 -3.24
N ASN A 25 -4.40 -2.74 -4.13
CA ASN A 25 -3.39 -1.75 -3.76
C ASN A 25 -3.99 -0.32 -3.72
N ALA A 26 -3.21 0.66 -3.27
CA ALA A 26 -3.69 2.05 -3.14
C ALA A 26 -4.14 2.66 -4.47
N SER A 27 -3.54 2.27 -5.60
CA SER A 27 -3.97 2.73 -6.93
C SER A 27 -5.35 2.18 -7.29
N ASP A 28 -5.57 0.87 -7.07
CA ASP A 28 -6.86 0.21 -7.34
C ASP A 28 -7.99 0.84 -6.49
N VAL A 29 -7.68 1.10 -5.20
CA VAL A 29 -8.64 1.76 -4.28
C VAL A 29 -8.94 3.18 -4.73
N SER A 30 -7.92 3.95 -5.12
CA SER A 30 -8.09 5.32 -5.61
C SER A 30 -8.96 5.37 -6.86
N GLU A 31 -8.77 4.44 -7.80
CA GLU A 31 -9.59 4.34 -9.00
C GLU A 31 -11.06 4.03 -8.65
N LYS A 32 -11.29 3.02 -7.82
CA LYS A 32 -12.65 2.67 -7.37
C LYS A 32 -13.35 3.84 -6.67
N LEU A 33 -12.63 4.56 -5.81
CA LEU A 33 -13.18 5.73 -5.12
C LEU A 33 -13.45 6.89 -6.07
N SER A 34 -12.59 7.13 -7.07
CA SER A 34 -12.79 8.21 -8.04
C SER A 34 -14.02 7.98 -8.91
N LEU A 35 -14.26 6.73 -9.35
CA LEU A 35 -15.45 6.38 -10.12
C LEU A 35 -16.72 6.52 -9.27
N LEU A 36 -16.69 6.02 -8.03
CA LEU A 36 -17.81 6.20 -7.11
C LEU A 36 -18.09 7.68 -6.82
N ALA A 37 -17.06 8.49 -6.60
CA ALA A 37 -17.21 9.91 -6.37
C ALA A 37 -17.83 10.63 -7.57
N ALA A 38 -17.41 10.30 -8.80
CA ALA A 38 -17.97 10.86 -10.02
C ALA A 38 -19.46 10.53 -10.19
N GLU A 39 -19.85 9.28 -9.91
CA GLU A 39 -21.26 8.86 -9.93
C GLU A 39 -22.06 9.63 -8.86
N LYS A 40 -21.57 9.62 -7.62
CA LYS A 40 -22.31 10.15 -6.48
C LYS A 40 -22.40 11.69 -6.47
N ILE A 41 -21.47 12.41 -7.09
CA ILE A 41 -21.63 13.87 -7.23
C ILE A 41 -22.78 14.20 -8.19
N LEU A 42 -22.93 13.43 -9.28
CA LEU A 42 -24.04 13.62 -10.21
C LEU A 42 -25.40 13.36 -9.55
N ASP A 43 -25.49 12.35 -8.67
CA ASP A 43 -26.71 12.03 -7.94
C ASP A 43 -27.13 13.13 -6.95
N ASN A 44 -26.22 13.98 -6.50
CA ASN A 44 -26.44 14.94 -5.42
C ASN A 44 -26.29 16.41 -5.84
N ILE A 45 -25.82 16.71 -7.04
CA ILE A 45 -25.43 18.07 -7.41
C ILE A 45 -26.61 19.03 -7.45
N ASP A 46 -27.80 18.57 -7.88
CA ASP A 46 -28.98 19.41 -7.96
C ASP A 46 -29.46 19.83 -6.56
N GLU A 47 -29.48 18.91 -5.60
CA GLU A 47 -29.83 19.23 -4.21
C GLU A 47 -28.83 20.23 -3.59
N ILE A 48 -27.55 20.12 -3.93
CA ILE A 48 -26.51 21.04 -3.45
C ILE A 48 -26.70 22.44 -4.05
N LEU A 49 -26.98 22.53 -5.35
CA LEU A 49 -27.18 23.80 -6.06
C LEU A 49 -28.46 24.51 -5.64
N GLU A 50 -29.48 23.75 -5.27
CA GLU A 50 -30.76 24.26 -4.81
C GLU A 50 -30.82 24.54 -3.28
N ASP A 51 -29.68 24.44 -2.57
CA ASP A 51 -29.56 24.57 -1.10
C ASP A 51 -30.48 23.62 -0.30
N LYS A 52 -30.86 22.50 -0.91
CA LYS A 52 -31.69 21.45 -0.26
C LYS A 52 -30.86 20.39 0.46
N ALA A 53 -29.58 20.25 0.09
CA ALA A 53 -28.67 19.26 0.67
C ALA A 53 -28.40 19.55 2.15
N LYS A 54 -28.50 18.50 2.98
CA LYS A 54 -28.20 18.61 4.40
C LYS A 54 -26.73 18.36 4.65
N PHE A 55 -26.10 19.23 5.41
CA PHE A 55 -24.69 19.10 5.81
C PHE A 55 -24.59 18.88 7.31
N ILE A 56 -23.76 17.93 7.72
CA ILE A 56 -23.59 17.53 9.12
C ILE A 56 -22.15 17.89 9.53
N GLU A 57 -22.02 18.61 10.66
CA GLU A 57 -20.71 18.95 11.22
C GLU A 57 -19.95 17.70 11.65
N GLN A 58 -18.62 17.74 11.44
CA GLN A 58 -17.75 16.66 11.84
C GLN A 58 -17.44 16.72 13.36
N ASN A 59 -17.23 15.57 13.97
CA ASN A 59 -16.79 15.51 15.36
C ASN A 59 -15.26 15.67 15.45
N HIS A 60 -14.80 16.88 15.70
CA HIS A 60 -13.37 17.20 15.80
C HIS A 60 -12.64 16.48 16.95
N SER A 61 -13.37 16.03 18.00
CA SER A 61 -12.74 15.33 19.13
C SER A 61 -12.15 13.95 18.77
N ILE A 62 -12.59 13.37 17.65
CA ILE A 62 -12.12 12.07 17.16
C ILE A 62 -11.28 12.21 15.88
N ALA A 63 -10.88 13.42 15.52
CA ALA A 63 -10.08 13.67 14.34
C ALA A 63 -8.72 12.93 14.39
N THR A 64 -8.32 12.37 13.28
CA THR A 64 -7.00 11.77 13.09
C THR A 64 -6.24 12.51 12.01
N PHE A 65 -4.91 12.50 12.10
CA PHE A 65 -4.07 13.22 11.16
C PHE A 65 -3.30 12.23 10.26
N ALA A 66 -3.26 12.50 8.96
CA ALA A 66 -2.51 11.74 7.97
C ALA A 66 -1.37 12.62 7.39
N PRO A 67 -0.21 12.67 8.05
CA PRO A 67 0.92 13.44 7.54
C PRO A 67 1.45 12.86 6.23
N LYS A 68 2.19 13.69 5.47
CA LYS A 68 2.80 13.24 4.21
C LYS A 68 3.74 12.06 4.46
N ILE A 69 3.51 10.97 3.74
CA ILE A 69 4.35 9.77 3.82
C ILE A 69 5.77 10.09 3.31
N LYS A 70 6.77 9.77 4.12
CA LYS A 70 8.19 9.92 3.78
C LYS A 70 8.69 8.68 3.03
N LYS A 71 9.71 8.85 2.19
CA LYS A 71 10.29 7.74 1.41
C LYS A 71 10.84 6.61 2.29
N GLU A 72 11.39 6.96 3.44
CA GLU A 72 11.99 6.05 4.42
C GLU A 72 10.95 5.10 5.04
N GLU A 73 9.69 5.56 5.16
CA GLU A 73 8.59 4.73 5.65
C GLU A 73 8.28 3.54 4.74
N GLY A 74 8.70 3.64 3.46
CA GLY A 74 8.62 2.51 2.52
C GLY A 74 9.58 1.36 2.82
N LYS A 75 10.59 1.54 3.68
CA LYS A 75 11.50 0.45 4.04
C LYS A 75 10.75 -0.66 4.76
N ILE A 76 10.94 -1.90 4.29
CA ILE A 76 10.29 -3.08 4.86
C ILE A 76 11.07 -3.49 6.11
N ASP A 77 10.35 -3.66 7.22
CA ASP A 77 10.85 -4.32 8.43
C ASP A 77 10.39 -5.78 8.44
N TRP A 78 11.32 -6.70 8.19
CA TRP A 78 11.05 -8.13 8.10
C TRP A 78 10.62 -8.76 9.44
N LYS A 79 10.83 -8.08 10.58
CA LYS A 79 10.35 -8.51 11.89
C LYS A 79 8.84 -8.38 12.05
N GLN A 80 8.20 -7.62 11.17
CA GLN A 80 6.74 -7.51 11.13
C GLN A 80 6.10 -8.82 10.65
N ASN A 81 4.82 -9.02 10.94
CA ASN A 81 4.05 -10.14 10.42
C ASN A 81 3.81 -9.98 8.90
N ALA A 82 3.57 -11.10 8.23
CA ALA A 82 3.38 -11.14 6.78
C ALA A 82 2.23 -10.24 6.32
N GLN A 83 1.13 -10.16 7.08
CA GLN A 83 -0.02 -9.34 6.73
C GLN A 83 0.31 -7.84 6.75
N ASN A 84 1.07 -7.38 7.75
CA ASN A 84 1.51 -5.97 7.83
C ASN A 84 2.45 -5.60 6.68
N ILE A 85 3.35 -6.53 6.28
CA ILE A 85 4.25 -6.31 5.15
C ILE A 85 3.45 -6.23 3.84
N ILE A 86 2.48 -7.11 3.61
CA ILE A 86 1.56 -7.02 2.45
C ILE A 86 0.77 -5.72 2.49
N GLY A 87 0.23 -5.34 3.65
CA GLY A 87 -0.46 -4.05 3.82
C GLY A 87 0.42 -2.85 3.45
N LYS A 88 1.70 -2.86 3.85
CA LYS A 88 2.67 -1.83 3.46
C LYS A 88 2.93 -1.83 1.95
N ILE A 89 3.11 -2.99 1.33
CA ILE A 89 3.32 -3.12 -0.12
C ILE A 89 2.13 -2.52 -0.88
N ASN A 90 0.93 -2.94 -0.53
CA ASN A 90 -0.29 -2.48 -1.18
C ASN A 90 -0.60 -1.01 -0.92
N GLY A 91 -0.48 -0.56 0.34
CA GLY A 91 -0.79 0.81 0.74
C GLY A 91 0.17 1.87 0.22
N LEU A 92 1.43 1.50 -0.07
CA LEU A 92 2.43 2.42 -0.60
C LEU A 92 2.61 2.33 -2.13
N TYR A 93 1.85 1.47 -2.80
CA TYR A 93 1.91 1.32 -4.26
C TYR A 93 1.26 2.51 -4.98
N PRO A 94 1.83 3.01 -6.08
CA PRO A 94 3.17 2.72 -6.60
C PRO A 94 4.26 3.59 -5.99
N THR A 95 3.89 4.62 -5.25
CA THR A 95 4.78 5.65 -4.72
C THR A 95 4.37 6.01 -3.29
N PRO A 96 5.36 6.03 -2.35
CA PRO A 96 6.81 5.84 -2.53
C PRO A 96 7.21 4.41 -2.85
N GLY A 97 6.36 3.42 -2.59
CA GLY A 97 6.56 1.99 -2.75
C GLY A 97 7.29 1.36 -1.56
N ALA A 98 6.88 0.15 -1.19
CA ALA A 98 7.58 -0.64 -0.18
C ALA A 98 8.86 -1.23 -0.77
N PHE A 99 9.98 -1.17 -0.03
CA PHE A 99 11.28 -1.58 -0.54
C PHE A 99 12.19 -2.20 0.52
N PHE A 100 13.18 -2.92 0.04
CA PHE A 100 14.33 -3.36 0.82
C PHE A 100 15.64 -2.97 0.12
N ILE A 101 16.76 -3.11 0.85
CA ILE A 101 18.11 -2.90 0.31
C ILE A 101 18.86 -4.23 0.36
N PHE A 102 19.51 -4.59 -0.74
CA PHE A 102 20.39 -5.74 -0.80
C PHE A 102 21.66 -5.35 -1.60
N ASN A 103 22.83 -5.59 -1.01
CA ASN A 103 24.14 -5.20 -1.57
C ASN A 103 24.21 -3.71 -2.02
N GLY A 104 23.63 -2.81 -1.22
CA GLY A 104 23.61 -1.37 -1.49
C GLY A 104 22.60 -0.91 -2.56
N GLU A 105 21.87 -1.81 -3.18
CA GLU A 105 20.82 -1.49 -4.16
C GLU A 105 19.44 -1.58 -3.57
N ARG A 106 18.54 -0.69 -4.00
CA ARG A 106 17.15 -0.66 -3.58
C ARG A 106 16.26 -1.46 -4.53
N TYR A 107 15.42 -2.31 -3.94
CA TYR A 107 14.43 -3.13 -4.64
C TYR A 107 13.04 -2.82 -4.08
N LYS A 108 12.13 -2.31 -4.91
CA LYS A 108 10.72 -2.15 -4.54
C LYS A 108 9.98 -3.45 -4.80
N ILE A 109 9.17 -3.88 -3.85
CA ILE A 109 8.18 -4.93 -4.07
C ILE A 109 6.88 -4.24 -4.52
N LEU A 110 6.42 -4.55 -5.72
CA LEU A 110 5.21 -3.96 -6.29
C LEU A 110 3.98 -4.82 -6.06
N LYS A 111 4.18 -6.15 -6.02
CA LYS A 111 3.12 -7.11 -5.75
C LYS A 111 3.69 -8.32 -5.02
N ALA A 112 2.98 -8.78 -4.00
CA ALA A 112 3.31 -9.99 -3.26
C ALA A 112 2.05 -10.64 -2.71
N GLU A 113 2.16 -11.90 -2.29
CA GLU A 113 1.13 -12.66 -1.60
C GLU A 113 1.69 -13.34 -0.36
N ILE A 114 0.82 -13.75 0.55
CA ILE A 114 1.24 -14.49 1.74
C ILE A 114 1.67 -15.89 1.34
N GLY A 115 2.85 -16.28 1.81
CA GLY A 115 3.42 -17.62 1.68
C GLY A 115 3.34 -18.42 2.98
N GLY A 116 3.72 -19.69 2.89
CA GLY A 116 3.75 -20.62 4.01
C GLY A 116 5.16 -20.98 4.51
N GLY A 117 6.20 -20.41 3.89
CA GLY A 117 7.59 -20.68 4.25
C GLY A 117 7.94 -20.17 5.64
N LYS A 118 8.87 -20.86 6.31
CA LYS A 118 9.36 -20.50 7.64
C LYS A 118 10.87 -20.32 7.61
N GLY A 119 11.35 -19.28 8.28
CA GLY A 119 12.77 -18.95 8.35
C GLY A 119 13.02 -17.77 9.28
N LYS A 120 14.25 -17.31 9.32
CA LYS A 120 14.60 -16.08 10.04
C LYS A 120 14.04 -14.86 9.29
N PRO A 121 13.53 -13.82 9.99
CA PRO A 121 13.04 -12.61 9.33
C PRO A 121 14.04 -12.07 8.30
N GLY A 122 13.59 -11.88 7.06
CA GLY A 122 14.42 -11.44 5.93
C GLY A 122 15.18 -12.55 5.21
N GLU A 123 15.06 -13.81 5.61
CA GLU A 123 15.66 -14.93 4.91
C GLU A 123 14.94 -15.24 3.59
N VAL A 124 15.71 -15.40 2.53
CA VAL A 124 15.22 -15.82 1.22
C VAL A 124 15.04 -17.34 1.22
N LEU A 125 13.81 -17.80 1.15
CA LEU A 125 13.42 -19.20 1.34
C LEU A 125 13.39 -20.01 0.04
N SER A 126 13.29 -19.33 -1.11
CA SER A 126 13.16 -19.99 -2.41
C SER A 126 13.85 -19.22 -3.53
N ASP A 127 14.06 -19.90 -4.66
CA ASP A 127 14.63 -19.30 -5.88
C ASP A 127 13.64 -18.36 -6.59
N TYR A 128 12.41 -18.24 -6.08
CA TYR A 128 11.38 -17.30 -6.54
C TYR A 128 11.13 -16.15 -5.55
N LEU A 129 12.13 -15.83 -4.72
CA LEU A 129 12.11 -14.72 -3.77
C LEU A 129 10.92 -14.78 -2.80
N GLU A 130 10.78 -15.90 -2.12
CA GLU A 130 9.94 -16.02 -0.93
C GLU A 130 10.75 -15.56 0.29
N LEU A 131 10.21 -14.64 1.08
CA LEU A 131 10.91 -13.96 2.17
C LEU A 131 10.23 -14.22 3.51
N ALA A 132 10.98 -14.71 4.48
CA ALA A 132 10.49 -15.00 5.83
C ALA A 132 10.14 -13.69 6.57
N CYS A 133 9.05 -13.73 7.32
CA CYS A 133 8.53 -12.66 8.16
C CYS A 133 8.63 -13.00 9.66
N GLY A 134 8.31 -12.02 10.52
CA GLY A 134 8.48 -12.16 11.97
C GLY A 134 7.46 -13.08 12.65
N ASP A 135 6.41 -13.51 11.96
CA ASP A 135 5.31 -14.32 12.48
C ASP A 135 5.35 -15.79 12.03
N ASN A 136 6.53 -16.32 11.68
CA ASN A 136 6.70 -17.65 11.11
C ASN A 136 5.89 -17.93 9.83
N ARG A 137 5.56 -16.87 9.09
CA ARG A 137 5.05 -16.91 7.72
C ARG A 137 6.04 -16.26 6.78
N SER A 138 5.69 -16.18 5.53
CA SER A 138 6.49 -15.55 4.48
C SER A 138 5.62 -14.70 3.58
N ILE A 139 6.26 -13.91 2.75
CA ILE A 139 5.64 -13.34 1.55
C ILE A 139 6.33 -13.89 0.30
N LYS A 140 5.53 -14.17 -0.73
CA LYS A 140 6.02 -14.52 -2.07
C LYS A 140 5.95 -13.28 -2.95
N VAL A 141 7.09 -12.83 -3.43
CA VAL A 141 7.15 -11.68 -4.34
C VAL A 141 6.65 -12.10 -5.73
N ILE A 142 5.75 -11.31 -6.31
CA ILE A 142 5.20 -11.55 -7.65
C ILE A 142 5.79 -10.58 -8.66
N GLU A 143 5.95 -9.32 -8.24
CA GLU A 143 6.48 -8.25 -9.08
C GLU A 143 7.42 -7.36 -8.28
N ILE A 144 8.57 -7.06 -8.88
CA ILE A 144 9.67 -6.33 -8.25
C ILE A 144 10.23 -5.28 -9.21
N GLN A 145 10.80 -4.21 -8.65
CA GLN A 145 11.48 -3.18 -9.40
C GLN A 145 12.82 -2.85 -8.77
N ARG A 146 13.91 -3.11 -9.49
CA ARG A 146 15.25 -2.64 -9.14
C ARG A 146 15.35 -1.13 -9.37
N GLN A 147 16.07 -0.42 -8.54
CA GLN A 147 16.28 1.02 -8.67
C GLN A 147 16.76 1.40 -10.08
N GLY A 148 16.10 2.39 -10.71
CA GLY A 148 16.42 2.86 -12.05
C GLY A 148 16.05 1.90 -13.20
N LYS A 149 15.35 0.81 -12.92
CA LYS A 149 14.90 -0.17 -13.92
C LYS A 149 13.37 -0.21 -14.00
N LYS A 150 12.84 -0.88 -15.04
CA LYS A 150 11.41 -1.14 -15.18
C LYS A 150 10.96 -2.26 -14.22
N PRO A 151 9.66 -2.29 -13.83
CA PRO A 151 9.07 -3.44 -13.14
C PRO A 151 9.29 -4.74 -13.91
N GLN A 152 9.49 -5.83 -13.19
CA GLN A 152 9.67 -7.18 -13.74
C GLN A 152 8.86 -8.19 -12.94
N LYS A 153 8.35 -9.22 -13.62
CA LYS A 153 7.82 -10.40 -12.94
C LYS A 153 8.96 -11.14 -12.26
N ILE A 154 8.68 -11.77 -11.13
CA ILE A 154 9.72 -12.38 -10.31
C ILE A 154 10.54 -13.44 -11.05
N GLY A 155 9.91 -14.25 -11.91
CA GLY A 155 10.61 -15.26 -12.69
C GLY A 155 11.68 -14.66 -13.63
N GLU A 156 11.37 -13.55 -14.30
CA GLU A 156 12.32 -12.83 -15.18
C GLU A 156 13.44 -12.17 -14.36
N PHE A 157 13.08 -11.54 -13.24
CA PHE A 157 14.03 -10.89 -12.36
C PHE A 157 15.08 -11.88 -11.80
N MET A 158 14.64 -13.06 -11.39
CA MET A 158 15.53 -14.06 -10.76
C MET A 158 16.56 -14.68 -11.74
N LEU A 159 16.35 -14.65 -13.06
CA LEU A 159 17.32 -15.13 -14.05
C LEU A 159 18.66 -14.39 -13.97
N GLY A 160 18.63 -13.08 -13.66
CA GLY A 160 19.84 -12.25 -13.54
C GLY A 160 20.12 -11.75 -12.12
N SER A 161 19.38 -12.22 -11.11
CA SER A 161 19.49 -11.72 -9.74
C SER A 161 20.67 -12.35 -8.99
N GLN A 162 21.34 -11.51 -8.17
CA GLN A 162 22.31 -11.96 -7.18
C GLN A 162 21.68 -12.39 -5.85
N ILE A 163 20.38 -12.14 -5.66
CA ILE A 163 19.65 -12.56 -4.48
C ILE A 163 19.37 -14.06 -4.62
N LYS A 164 19.96 -14.88 -3.78
CA LYS A 164 19.86 -16.36 -3.83
C LYS A 164 19.15 -16.87 -2.58
N LYS A 165 18.57 -18.06 -2.70
CA LYS A 165 18.05 -18.80 -1.55
C LYS A 165 19.11 -18.88 -0.43
N GLY A 166 18.72 -18.66 0.81
CA GLY A 166 19.59 -18.57 1.98
C GLY A 166 20.22 -17.20 2.23
N SER A 167 20.10 -16.24 1.30
CA SER A 167 20.50 -14.85 1.57
C SER A 167 19.67 -14.26 2.69
N ILE A 168 20.24 -13.35 3.47
CA ILE A 168 19.50 -12.58 4.49
C ILE A 168 19.42 -11.12 4.05
N ILE A 169 18.21 -10.62 3.93
CA ILE A 169 17.92 -9.21 3.68
C ILE A 169 17.77 -8.54 5.04
N SER A 170 18.79 -7.81 5.45
CA SER A 170 18.81 -7.17 6.77
C SER A 170 17.91 -5.94 6.81
N ASN A 171 17.47 -5.58 8.03
CA ASN A 171 16.76 -4.33 8.32
C ASN A 171 17.74 -3.14 8.46
N ALA A 172 19.03 -3.37 8.25
CA ALA A 172 20.09 -2.35 8.44
C ALA A 172 20.01 -1.22 7.40
#